data_9514092d19ed6f82d79f1b6df112f93c
#
_entry.id   9514092d19ed6f82d79f1b6df112f93c
#
_cell.length_a   1.000
_cell.length_b   1.000
_cell.length_c   1.000
_cell.angle_alpha   90.00
_cell.angle_beta   90.00
_cell.angle_gamma   90.00
#
_symmetry.space_group_name_H-M   'P 1'
#
loop_
_entity.id
_entity.type
_entity.pdbx_description
1 polymer ?
#
loop_
_entity_poly.entity_id
_entity_poly.type
_entity_poly.pdbx_seq_one_letter_code
_entity_poly.pdbx_strand_id
1 'polypeptide(L)'
;MTEITIPDRVTSIGDSAFYSCTSLTEITIPDSVTNIEGFVFTDTPWLTAKQEENPLVILNGTLIDGTTCTGSVTIPDGVTSIAGGAFDSCTGLTAIAIPKSVTSIGDSAFYRCTSLTEITIPDSVTSMGDYVFDGCTGLTKITIPDSITSISDYAFRSCTGLTEVTIPDSVTSIGDYAFRDSTGLTKIVIPDSVTSIGDSAFDNCDNLIIYGHTGSFAETYAKEHGIQFAAYTCGDLDNSGKVDSTDIFYTMYYVANVAVGNPGGLTTEQIAAADVDGSGKVDSTDVFYMMYYVALHGVGKDVSWEEVLAK
;
A
#
# COMPACT_ATOMS: atom_id res chain seq x y z
N MET A 1 31.56 -18.47 17.25
CA MET A 1 32.12 -17.10 17.11
C MET A 1 31.27 -16.20 17.99
N THR A 2 31.91 -15.56 18.99
CA THR A 2 31.19 -14.76 20.01
C THR A 2 31.23 -13.26 19.71
N GLU A 3 32.24 -12.83 18.96
CA GLU A 3 32.49 -11.42 18.64
C GLU A 3 32.90 -11.28 17.18
N ILE A 4 32.39 -10.22 16.54
CA ILE A 4 32.69 -9.83 15.14
C ILE A 4 32.89 -8.33 15.06
N THR A 5 33.91 -7.92 14.28
CA THR A 5 34.09 -6.53 13.87
C THR A 5 33.93 -6.44 12.35
N ILE A 6 32.94 -5.69 11.87
CA ILE A 6 32.76 -5.43 10.46
C ILE A 6 33.75 -4.33 10.04
N PRO A 7 34.56 -4.54 8.99
CA PRO A 7 35.52 -3.54 8.54
C PRO A 7 34.86 -2.30 7.92
N ASP A 8 35.49 -1.13 8.06
CA ASP A 8 34.98 0.17 7.56
C ASP A 8 34.72 0.23 6.04
N ARG A 9 35.25 -0.72 5.25
CA ARG A 9 34.99 -0.81 3.80
C ARG A 9 33.69 -1.51 3.44
N VAL A 10 33.02 -2.14 4.41
CA VAL A 10 31.73 -2.83 4.20
C VAL A 10 30.63 -1.79 4.20
N THR A 11 29.78 -1.82 3.16
CA THR A 11 28.66 -0.89 2.98
C THR A 11 27.30 -1.56 3.09
N SER A 12 27.26 -2.92 3.03
CA SER A 12 26.01 -3.68 3.15
C SER A 12 26.22 -4.97 3.94
N ILE A 13 25.17 -5.38 4.66
CA ILE A 13 25.03 -6.69 5.29
C ILE A 13 23.81 -7.34 4.64
N GLY A 14 24.04 -8.46 3.94
CA GLY A 14 23.01 -9.15 3.18
C GLY A 14 22.03 -9.92 4.06
N ASP A 15 20.95 -10.38 3.42
CA ASP A 15 19.88 -11.13 4.07
C ASP A 15 20.43 -12.32 4.87
N SER A 16 19.92 -12.47 6.10
CA SER A 16 20.23 -13.59 6.99
C SER A 16 21.74 -13.79 7.29
N ALA A 17 22.60 -12.76 7.08
CA ALA A 17 24.06 -12.92 7.17
C ALA A 17 24.57 -13.50 8.49
N PHE A 18 23.87 -13.23 9.60
CA PHE A 18 24.18 -13.76 10.94
C PHE A 18 23.02 -14.55 11.53
N TYR A 19 22.06 -14.95 10.68
CA TYR A 19 20.90 -15.73 11.11
C TYR A 19 21.32 -16.97 11.89
N SER A 20 20.70 -17.22 13.06
CA SER A 20 20.99 -18.34 13.95
C SER A 20 22.46 -18.47 14.35
N CYS A 21 23.22 -17.37 14.37
CA CYS A 21 24.55 -17.35 14.98
C CYS A 21 24.42 -17.37 16.51
N THR A 22 24.01 -18.51 17.07
CA THR A 22 23.63 -18.69 18.48
C THR A 22 24.74 -18.41 19.51
N SER A 23 25.98 -18.17 19.07
CA SER A 23 27.08 -17.77 19.93
C SER A 23 27.47 -16.30 19.80
N LEU A 24 26.81 -15.52 18.90
CA LEU A 24 27.17 -14.13 18.65
C LEU A 24 26.58 -13.24 19.75
N THR A 25 27.46 -12.73 20.61
CA THR A 25 27.10 -11.85 21.73
C THR A 25 27.53 -10.41 21.52
N GLU A 26 28.47 -10.16 20.60
CA GLU A 26 29.00 -8.82 20.33
C GLU A 26 29.30 -8.65 18.84
N ILE A 27 28.88 -7.51 18.27
CA ILE A 27 29.23 -7.10 16.92
C ILE A 27 29.46 -5.60 16.86
N THR A 28 30.55 -5.21 16.20
CA THR A 28 30.83 -3.81 15.89
C THR A 28 30.50 -3.57 14.42
N ILE A 29 29.56 -2.65 14.18
CA ILE A 29 29.08 -2.27 12.85
C ILE A 29 29.47 -0.81 12.60
N PRO A 30 30.30 -0.53 11.58
CA PRO A 30 30.74 0.83 11.29
C PRO A 30 29.63 1.63 10.57
N ASP A 31 29.71 2.97 10.64
CA ASP A 31 28.78 3.89 9.96
C ASP A 31 28.77 3.75 8.42
N SER A 32 29.80 3.11 7.85
CA SER A 32 29.87 2.80 6.42
C SER A 32 28.80 1.80 5.96
N VAL A 33 28.25 0.98 6.87
CA VAL A 33 27.17 0.05 6.58
C VAL A 33 25.86 0.84 6.52
N THR A 34 25.41 1.13 5.31
CA THR A 34 24.20 1.90 5.06
C THR A 34 23.02 1.06 4.56
N ASN A 35 23.27 -0.22 4.20
CA ASN A 35 22.25 -1.17 3.83
C ASN A 35 22.33 -2.41 4.72
N ILE A 36 21.24 -2.72 5.42
CA ILE A 36 21.09 -3.92 6.25
C ILE A 36 19.78 -4.57 5.80
N GLU A 37 19.91 -5.77 5.23
CA GLU A 37 18.78 -6.51 4.68
C GLU A 37 17.98 -7.24 5.77
N GLY A 38 17.14 -8.20 5.41
CA GLY A 38 16.23 -8.86 6.35
C GLY A 38 16.90 -9.94 7.21
N PHE A 39 16.33 -10.20 8.38
CA PHE A 39 16.63 -11.34 9.26
C PHE A 39 18.10 -11.47 9.68
N VAL A 40 18.90 -10.40 9.52
CA VAL A 40 20.37 -10.46 9.65
C VAL A 40 20.82 -11.03 10.98
N PHE A 41 20.17 -10.67 12.09
CA PHE A 41 20.59 -11.05 13.44
C PHE A 41 19.59 -11.97 14.16
N THR A 42 18.59 -12.48 13.46
CA THR A 42 17.58 -13.35 14.06
C THR A 42 18.22 -14.54 14.74
N ASP A 43 17.72 -14.92 15.92
CA ASP A 43 18.22 -15.99 16.77
C ASP A 43 19.68 -15.80 17.25
N THR A 44 20.13 -14.55 17.39
CA THR A 44 21.41 -14.26 18.05
C THR A 44 21.23 -13.73 19.46
N PRO A 45 22.10 -14.07 20.42
CA PRO A 45 22.11 -13.47 21.76
C PRO A 45 22.33 -11.95 21.71
N TRP A 46 23.06 -11.46 20.72
CA TRP A 46 23.26 -10.03 20.50
C TRP A 46 21.91 -9.30 20.25
N LEU A 47 21.08 -9.83 19.35
CA LEU A 47 19.76 -9.23 19.06
C LEU A 47 18.87 -9.27 20.31
N THR A 48 18.85 -10.41 21.02
CA THR A 48 18.07 -10.53 22.27
C THR A 48 18.47 -9.46 23.29
N ALA A 49 19.78 -9.23 23.48
CA ALA A 49 20.25 -8.18 24.37
C ALA A 49 19.84 -6.77 23.89
N LYS A 50 19.84 -6.53 22.56
CA LYS A 50 19.37 -5.24 22.01
C LYS A 50 17.87 -5.04 22.18
N GLN A 51 17.06 -6.07 22.02
CA GLN A 51 15.61 -6.04 22.25
C GLN A 51 15.26 -5.75 23.73
N GLU A 52 16.08 -6.24 24.68
CA GLU A 52 15.95 -5.93 26.12
C GLU A 52 16.28 -4.46 26.41
N GLU A 53 17.23 -3.85 25.68
CA GLU A 53 17.57 -2.43 25.80
C GLU A 53 16.48 -1.55 25.18
N ASN A 54 16.01 -1.90 23.98
CA ASN A 54 14.96 -1.19 23.24
C ASN A 54 14.24 -2.16 22.28
N PRO A 55 12.92 -2.30 22.36
CA PRO A 55 12.16 -3.15 21.44
C PRO A 55 12.26 -2.73 19.97
N LEU A 56 12.59 -1.47 19.66
CA LEU A 56 12.95 -1.02 18.31
C LEU A 56 14.47 -1.01 18.16
N VAL A 57 15.02 -2.04 17.52
CA VAL A 57 16.47 -2.13 17.25
C VAL A 57 16.79 -1.42 15.95
N ILE A 58 17.53 -0.32 16.04
CA ILE A 58 17.86 0.54 14.90
C ILE A 58 19.37 0.59 14.75
N LEU A 59 19.86 0.37 13.54
CA LEU A 59 21.27 0.46 13.17
C LEU A 59 21.43 1.37 11.94
N ASN A 60 22.25 2.40 12.06
CA ASN A 60 22.60 3.31 10.96
C ASN A 60 21.39 3.80 10.14
N GLY A 61 20.28 4.13 10.83
CA GLY A 61 19.06 4.58 10.19
C GLY A 61 18.16 3.49 9.63
N THR A 62 18.52 2.20 9.76
CA THR A 62 17.66 1.06 9.41
C THR A 62 17.03 0.46 10.66
N LEU A 63 15.71 0.34 10.70
CA LEU A 63 15.00 -0.44 11.71
C LEU A 63 15.10 -1.92 11.33
N ILE A 64 15.91 -2.68 12.10
CA ILE A 64 16.21 -4.08 11.80
C ILE A 64 15.35 -5.08 12.57
N ASP A 65 14.80 -4.67 13.73
CA ASP A 65 13.93 -5.53 14.52
C ASP A 65 12.97 -4.71 15.40
N GLY A 66 11.76 -5.16 15.49
CA GLY A 66 10.66 -4.66 16.32
C GLY A 66 9.72 -5.79 16.75
N THR A 67 10.16 -7.05 16.64
CA THR A 67 9.33 -8.26 16.87
C THR A 67 8.80 -8.38 18.30
N THR A 68 9.46 -7.74 19.26
CA THR A 68 9.03 -7.71 20.68
C THR A 68 8.08 -6.56 21.01
N CYS A 69 7.77 -5.70 20.05
CA CYS A 69 6.87 -4.56 20.22
C CYS A 69 5.42 -5.00 20.50
N THR A 70 4.73 -4.22 21.30
CA THR A 70 3.31 -4.44 21.60
C THR A 70 2.53 -3.12 21.59
N GLY A 71 1.22 -3.19 21.30
CA GLY A 71 0.36 -2.02 21.29
C GLY A 71 0.65 -1.08 20.11
N SER A 72 0.55 0.21 20.33
CA SER A 72 0.83 1.24 19.33
C SER A 72 2.29 1.68 19.39
N VAL A 73 2.98 1.65 18.26
CA VAL A 73 4.41 1.94 18.13
C VAL A 73 4.62 3.15 17.23
N THR A 74 5.56 4.02 17.59
CA THR A 74 6.01 5.12 16.73
C THR A 74 7.49 4.90 16.39
N ILE A 75 7.79 4.74 15.10
CA ILE A 75 9.16 4.68 14.61
C ILE A 75 9.77 6.08 14.72
N PRO A 76 10.98 6.24 15.30
CA PRO A 76 11.62 7.55 15.47
C PRO A 76 11.95 8.23 14.13
N ASP A 77 11.92 9.56 14.13
CA ASP A 77 12.47 10.35 13.03
C ASP A 77 13.95 10.00 12.80
N GLY A 78 14.37 10.00 11.53
CA GLY A 78 15.75 9.63 11.15
C GLY A 78 15.92 8.14 10.77
N VAL A 79 14.92 7.28 11.02
CA VAL A 79 14.86 5.97 10.36
C VAL A 79 14.52 6.18 8.89
N THR A 80 15.34 5.63 8.00
CA THR A 80 15.21 5.79 6.55
C THR A 80 14.73 4.52 5.85
N SER A 81 14.86 3.35 6.51
CA SER A 81 14.38 2.07 5.99
C SER A 81 13.89 1.16 7.10
N ILE A 82 12.94 0.29 6.77
CA ILE A 82 12.50 -0.84 7.59
C ILE A 82 13.01 -2.10 6.91
N ALA A 83 13.88 -2.86 7.59
CA ALA A 83 14.48 -4.06 7.05
C ALA A 83 13.44 -5.18 6.85
N GLY A 84 13.80 -6.17 6.03
CA GLY A 84 12.97 -7.37 5.87
C GLY A 84 12.79 -8.11 7.19
N GLY A 85 11.55 -8.56 7.45
CA GLY A 85 11.19 -9.25 8.69
C GLY A 85 11.25 -8.42 9.97
N ALA A 86 11.42 -7.09 9.89
CA ALA A 86 11.61 -6.25 11.09
C ALA A 86 10.51 -6.39 12.15
N PHE A 87 9.27 -6.69 11.74
CA PHE A 87 8.15 -6.99 12.64
C PHE A 87 7.56 -8.39 12.36
N ASP A 88 8.38 -9.32 11.81
CA ASP A 88 7.88 -10.67 11.52
C ASP A 88 7.23 -11.30 12.76
N SER A 89 6.00 -11.77 12.57
CA SER A 89 5.21 -12.42 13.62
C SER A 89 5.01 -11.59 14.90
N CYS A 90 5.08 -10.26 14.78
CA CYS A 90 4.83 -9.33 15.88
C CYS A 90 3.32 -9.25 16.20
N THR A 91 2.80 -10.33 16.80
CA THR A 91 1.37 -10.49 17.09
C THR A 91 0.82 -9.54 18.13
N GLY A 92 1.69 -8.86 18.89
CA GLY A 92 1.30 -7.84 19.86
C GLY A 92 1.14 -6.43 19.30
N LEU A 93 1.62 -6.17 18.08
CA LEU A 93 1.56 -4.85 17.43
C LEU A 93 0.14 -4.55 16.96
N THR A 94 -0.46 -3.47 17.44
CA THR A 94 -1.83 -3.09 17.07
C THR A 94 -1.91 -1.90 16.11
N ALA A 95 -0.96 -1.00 16.18
CA ALA A 95 -0.83 0.15 15.29
C ALA A 95 0.64 0.58 15.18
N ILE A 96 1.02 1.17 14.05
CA ILE A 96 2.37 1.68 13.84
C ILE A 96 2.33 3.01 13.08
N ALA A 97 3.11 3.98 13.56
CA ALA A 97 3.35 5.24 12.89
C ALA A 97 4.73 5.22 12.22
N ILE A 98 4.74 5.31 10.89
CA ILE A 98 5.96 5.35 10.06
C ILE A 98 6.29 6.81 9.75
N PRO A 99 7.50 7.31 10.07
CA PRO A 99 7.87 8.70 9.79
C PRO A 99 8.15 8.93 8.30
N LYS A 100 8.03 10.19 7.88
CA LYS A 100 8.30 10.61 6.48
C LYS A 100 9.77 10.46 6.05
N SER A 101 10.67 10.10 6.96
CA SER A 101 12.06 9.77 6.63
C SER A 101 12.22 8.38 6.02
N VAL A 102 11.24 7.47 6.21
CA VAL A 102 11.29 6.11 5.65
C VAL A 102 10.98 6.15 4.17
N THR A 103 11.86 5.56 3.36
CA THR A 103 11.76 5.48 1.90
C THR A 103 11.55 4.06 1.36
N SER A 104 11.81 3.03 2.19
CA SER A 104 11.65 1.63 1.79
C SER A 104 11.20 0.75 2.97
N ILE A 105 10.40 -0.26 2.65
CA ILE A 105 9.95 -1.30 3.55
C ILE A 105 10.33 -2.64 2.91
N GLY A 106 11.12 -3.44 3.62
CA GLY A 106 11.67 -4.70 3.10
C GLY A 106 10.68 -5.86 3.07
N ASP A 107 11.15 -6.99 2.54
CA ASP A 107 10.36 -8.22 2.41
C ASP A 107 9.89 -8.72 3.77
N SER A 108 8.66 -9.18 3.85
CA SER A 108 8.09 -9.73 5.09
C SER A 108 8.12 -8.78 6.29
N ALA A 109 8.30 -7.47 6.09
CA ALA A 109 8.52 -6.52 7.19
C ALA A 109 7.42 -6.57 8.26
N PHE A 110 6.17 -6.83 7.89
CA PHE A 110 5.02 -7.00 8.78
C PHE A 110 4.35 -8.37 8.64
N TYR A 111 5.12 -9.37 8.19
CA TYR A 111 4.59 -10.73 8.01
C TYR A 111 3.92 -11.24 9.30
N ARG A 112 2.67 -11.71 9.20
CA ARG A 112 1.87 -12.22 10.33
C ARG A 112 1.72 -11.28 11.53
N CYS A 113 1.71 -9.97 11.32
CA CYS A 113 1.29 -9.01 12.36
C CYS A 113 -0.23 -9.09 12.56
N THR A 114 -0.68 -10.18 13.20
CA THR A 114 -2.12 -10.56 13.24
C THR A 114 -3.01 -9.59 14.02
N SER A 115 -2.46 -8.79 14.91
CA SER A 115 -3.19 -7.77 15.68
C SER A 115 -3.12 -6.36 15.07
N LEU A 116 -2.34 -6.18 13.99
CA LEU A 116 -2.23 -4.88 13.32
C LEU A 116 -3.55 -4.56 12.62
N THR A 117 -4.24 -3.52 13.08
CA THR A 117 -5.57 -3.15 12.57
C THR A 117 -5.52 -2.03 11.55
N GLU A 118 -4.52 -1.17 11.66
CA GLU A 118 -4.36 0.00 10.83
C GLU A 118 -2.87 0.34 10.66
N ILE A 119 -2.49 0.72 9.46
CA ILE A 119 -1.16 1.24 9.14
C ILE A 119 -1.29 2.34 8.08
N THR A 120 -0.55 3.43 8.29
CA THR A 120 -0.41 4.49 7.29
C THR A 120 1.01 4.45 6.72
N ILE A 121 1.11 4.23 5.42
CA ILE A 121 2.36 4.25 4.67
C ILE A 121 2.55 5.68 4.15
N PRO A 122 3.64 6.38 4.52
CA PRO A 122 3.85 7.75 4.05
C PRO A 122 4.26 7.80 2.57
N ASP A 123 3.96 8.93 1.89
CA ASP A 123 4.29 9.16 0.48
C ASP A 123 5.81 9.14 0.18
N SER A 124 6.64 9.16 1.20
CA SER A 124 8.10 8.98 1.06
C SER A 124 8.51 7.55 0.74
N VAL A 125 7.66 6.55 1.03
CA VAL A 125 7.94 5.14 0.74
C VAL A 125 7.73 4.89 -0.75
N THR A 126 8.81 4.53 -1.44
CA THR A 126 8.80 4.26 -2.89
C THR A 126 8.89 2.78 -3.23
N SER A 127 9.14 1.93 -2.25
CA SER A 127 9.20 0.47 -2.43
C SER A 127 8.70 -0.28 -1.20
N MET A 128 7.94 -1.33 -1.46
CA MET A 128 7.51 -2.34 -0.48
C MET A 128 7.92 -3.72 -1.01
N GLY A 129 8.50 -4.53 -0.14
CA GLY A 129 8.99 -5.86 -0.48
C GLY A 129 7.87 -6.91 -0.61
N ASP A 130 8.27 -8.12 -1.01
CA ASP A 130 7.38 -9.27 -1.08
C ASP A 130 6.89 -9.68 0.32
N TYR A 131 5.70 -10.25 0.41
CA TYR A 131 5.09 -10.73 1.67
C TYR A 131 4.92 -9.63 2.74
N VAL A 132 5.00 -8.35 2.40
CA VAL A 132 5.14 -7.24 3.36
C VAL A 132 4.05 -7.24 4.43
N PHE A 133 2.78 -7.57 4.10
CA PHE A 133 1.66 -7.70 5.03
C PHE A 133 1.01 -9.10 5.00
N ASP A 134 1.70 -10.11 4.46
CA ASP A 134 1.13 -11.46 4.38
C ASP A 134 0.72 -11.96 5.77
N GLY A 135 -0.51 -12.44 5.88
CA GLY A 135 -1.06 -12.94 7.14
C GLY A 135 -1.42 -11.87 8.18
N CYS A 136 -1.49 -10.59 7.81
CA CYS A 136 -2.00 -9.52 8.68
C CYS A 136 -3.53 -9.62 8.81
N THR A 137 -4.01 -10.64 9.51
CA THR A 137 -5.44 -10.97 9.58
C THR A 137 -6.29 -9.92 10.28
N GLY A 138 -5.69 -9.07 11.11
CA GLY A 138 -6.37 -7.96 11.79
C GLY A 138 -6.48 -6.69 10.96
N LEU A 139 -5.74 -6.59 9.84
CA LEU A 139 -5.71 -5.38 9.01
C LEU A 139 -7.05 -5.19 8.32
N THR A 140 -7.74 -4.11 8.64
CA THR A 140 -9.09 -3.83 8.10
C THR A 140 -9.07 -2.82 6.97
N LYS A 141 -8.07 -1.97 6.95
CA LYS A 141 -7.89 -0.92 5.95
C LYS A 141 -6.42 -0.61 5.74
N ILE A 142 -6.05 -0.35 4.51
CA ILE A 142 -4.74 0.18 4.13
C ILE A 142 -4.89 1.23 3.04
N THR A 143 -4.07 2.27 3.10
CA THR A 143 -3.91 3.25 2.03
C THR A 143 -2.55 3.04 1.40
N ILE A 144 -2.53 2.77 0.11
CA ILE A 144 -1.32 2.64 -0.70
C ILE A 144 -0.98 4.02 -1.24
N PRO A 145 0.22 4.57 -0.96
CA PRO A 145 0.54 5.93 -1.40
C PRO A 145 0.86 5.99 -2.91
N ASP A 146 0.67 7.17 -3.52
CA ASP A 146 0.94 7.43 -4.95
C ASP A 146 2.43 7.27 -5.34
N SER A 147 3.32 7.13 -4.37
CA SER A 147 4.73 6.83 -4.60
C SER A 147 5.02 5.37 -4.96
N ILE A 148 4.05 4.47 -4.74
CA ILE A 148 4.16 3.05 -5.06
C ILE A 148 3.73 2.81 -6.51
N THR A 149 4.58 2.13 -7.28
CA THR A 149 4.35 1.84 -8.71
C THR A 149 4.00 0.39 -9.01
N SER A 150 4.14 -0.50 -8.02
CA SER A 150 3.77 -1.92 -8.13
C SER A 150 3.36 -2.48 -6.76
N ILE A 151 2.40 -3.39 -6.76
CA ILE A 151 2.10 -4.23 -5.60
C ILE A 151 2.94 -5.50 -5.75
N SER A 152 3.77 -5.80 -4.76
CA SER A 152 4.72 -6.91 -4.77
C SER A 152 4.02 -8.27 -4.62
N ASP A 153 4.76 -9.35 -4.86
CA ASP A 153 4.26 -10.71 -4.70
C ASP A 153 3.85 -10.97 -3.24
N TYR A 154 2.71 -11.62 -3.06
CA TYR A 154 2.15 -11.98 -1.75
C TYR A 154 1.92 -10.80 -0.78
N ALA A 155 1.97 -9.55 -1.24
CA ALA A 155 1.99 -8.36 -0.38
C ALA A 155 0.86 -8.32 0.66
N PHE A 156 -0.34 -8.74 0.30
CA PHE A 156 -1.55 -8.78 1.14
C PHE A 156 -2.17 -10.18 1.20
N ARG A 157 -1.40 -11.25 0.97
CA ARG A 157 -1.92 -12.60 1.06
C ARG A 157 -2.47 -12.88 2.46
N SER A 158 -3.59 -13.57 2.55
CA SER A 158 -4.22 -13.97 3.82
C SER A 158 -4.57 -12.79 4.76
N CYS A 159 -4.76 -11.58 4.23
CA CYS A 159 -5.27 -10.43 4.97
C CYS A 159 -6.79 -10.55 5.13
N THR A 160 -7.25 -11.52 5.93
CA THR A 160 -8.68 -11.90 6.02
C THR A 160 -9.57 -10.81 6.63
N GLY A 161 -9.01 -9.84 7.35
CA GLY A 161 -9.73 -8.68 7.87
C GLY A 161 -9.92 -7.54 6.88
N LEU A 162 -9.14 -7.54 5.78
CA LEU A 162 -9.16 -6.48 4.78
C LEU A 162 -10.44 -6.55 3.95
N THR A 163 -11.22 -5.48 3.95
CA THR A 163 -12.53 -5.47 3.29
C THR A 163 -12.55 -4.71 1.98
N GLU A 164 -11.71 -3.71 1.86
CA GLU A 164 -11.63 -2.81 0.72
C GLU A 164 -10.20 -2.33 0.49
N VAL A 165 -9.77 -2.25 -0.76
CA VAL A 165 -8.50 -1.65 -1.18
C VAL A 165 -8.73 -0.77 -2.40
N THR A 166 -8.08 0.39 -2.41
CA THR A 166 -7.95 1.24 -3.59
C THR A 166 -6.52 1.17 -4.07
N ILE A 167 -6.33 0.80 -5.32
CA ILE A 167 -5.04 0.81 -6.00
C ILE A 167 -4.86 2.20 -6.61
N PRO A 168 -3.79 2.94 -6.29
CA PRO A 168 -3.56 4.28 -6.85
C PRO A 168 -3.13 4.21 -8.33
N ASP A 169 -3.34 5.30 -9.07
CA ASP A 169 -3.03 5.40 -10.51
C ASP A 169 -1.53 5.31 -10.83
N SER A 170 -0.68 5.45 -9.84
CA SER A 170 0.76 5.19 -9.95
C SER A 170 1.10 3.71 -10.16
N VAL A 171 0.21 2.80 -9.76
CA VAL A 171 0.46 1.35 -9.84
C VAL A 171 0.20 0.83 -11.24
N THR A 172 1.19 0.16 -11.82
CA THR A 172 1.13 -0.44 -13.16
C THR A 172 1.02 -1.96 -13.14
N SER A 173 1.34 -2.59 -12.01
CA SER A 173 1.30 -4.05 -11.86
C SER A 173 0.91 -4.50 -10.46
N ILE A 174 0.21 -5.63 -10.38
CA ILE A 174 -0.10 -6.37 -9.15
C ILE A 174 0.60 -7.72 -9.27
N GLY A 175 1.41 -8.08 -8.27
CA GLY A 175 2.23 -9.27 -8.24
C GLY A 175 1.48 -10.58 -8.05
N ASP A 176 2.22 -11.69 -8.11
CA ASP A 176 1.68 -13.03 -7.90
C ASP A 176 1.13 -13.20 -6.48
N TYR A 177 -0.04 -13.81 -6.35
CA TYR A 177 -0.67 -14.11 -5.06
C TYR A 177 -0.91 -12.87 -4.16
N ALA A 178 -0.87 -11.65 -4.70
CA ALA A 178 -0.83 -10.41 -3.94
C ALA A 178 -1.97 -10.27 -2.91
N PHE A 179 -3.18 -10.74 -3.24
CA PHE A 179 -4.36 -10.73 -2.35
C PHE A 179 -4.95 -12.14 -2.13
N ARG A 180 -4.20 -13.19 -2.51
CA ARG A 180 -4.69 -14.56 -2.34
C ARG A 180 -5.11 -14.84 -0.89
N ASP A 181 -6.19 -15.61 -0.71
CA ASP A 181 -6.76 -15.99 0.59
C ASP A 181 -7.23 -14.78 1.46
N SER A 182 -7.33 -13.58 0.90
CA SER A 182 -7.89 -12.41 1.59
C SER A 182 -9.41 -12.45 1.54
N THR A 183 -9.98 -13.44 2.24
CA THR A 183 -11.40 -13.81 2.17
C THR A 183 -12.37 -12.73 2.62
N GLY A 184 -11.90 -11.72 3.35
CA GLY A 184 -12.67 -10.55 3.75
C GLY A 184 -12.79 -9.49 2.65
N LEU A 185 -11.95 -9.57 1.59
CA LEU A 185 -11.92 -8.56 0.53
C LEU A 185 -13.16 -8.69 -0.36
N THR A 186 -14.05 -7.73 -0.22
CA THR A 186 -15.29 -7.68 -0.99
C THR A 186 -15.23 -6.65 -2.12
N LYS A 187 -14.23 -5.78 -2.12
CA LYS A 187 -14.14 -4.67 -3.03
C LYS A 187 -12.72 -4.24 -3.28
N ILE A 188 -12.37 -4.09 -4.55
CA ILE A 188 -11.11 -3.48 -4.98
C ILE A 188 -11.37 -2.58 -6.19
N VAL A 189 -10.78 -1.37 -6.17
CA VAL A 189 -10.76 -0.49 -7.33
C VAL A 189 -9.41 -0.64 -8.01
N ILE A 190 -9.41 -0.99 -9.30
CA ILE A 190 -8.21 -1.17 -10.12
C ILE A 190 -8.23 -0.13 -11.24
N PRO A 191 -7.27 0.80 -11.25
CA PRO A 191 -7.21 1.87 -12.24
C PRO A 191 -6.70 1.37 -13.60
N ASP A 192 -6.87 2.19 -14.64
CA ASP A 192 -6.46 1.88 -16.01
C ASP A 192 -4.93 1.80 -16.18
N SER A 193 -4.19 2.37 -15.25
CA SER A 193 -2.72 2.25 -15.17
C SER A 193 -2.24 0.81 -14.98
N VAL A 194 -3.06 -0.05 -14.34
CA VAL A 194 -2.73 -1.46 -14.13
C VAL A 194 -2.86 -2.22 -15.44
N THR A 195 -1.72 -2.69 -15.96
CA THR A 195 -1.62 -3.44 -17.22
C THR A 195 -1.23 -4.91 -17.02
N SER A 196 -0.90 -5.31 -15.79
CA SER A 196 -0.62 -6.70 -15.44
C SER A 196 -1.07 -7.04 -14.03
N ILE A 197 -1.63 -8.25 -13.88
CA ILE A 197 -1.98 -8.85 -12.59
C ILE A 197 -1.41 -10.26 -12.62
N GLY A 198 -0.64 -10.59 -11.60
CA GLY A 198 0.10 -11.83 -11.50
C GLY A 198 -0.79 -13.05 -11.26
N ASP A 199 -0.16 -14.23 -11.31
CA ASP A 199 -0.84 -15.50 -11.14
C ASP A 199 -1.54 -15.60 -9.78
N SER A 200 -2.79 -16.04 -9.79
CA SER A 200 -3.59 -16.28 -8.57
C SER A 200 -3.67 -15.08 -7.61
N ALA A 201 -3.54 -13.84 -8.13
CA ALA A 201 -3.52 -12.63 -7.31
C ALA A 201 -4.75 -12.49 -6.40
N PHE A 202 -5.91 -12.98 -6.83
CA PHE A 202 -7.17 -12.91 -6.08
C PHE A 202 -7.80 -14.29 -5.81
N ASP A 203 -7.02 -15.37 -5.87
CA ASP A 203 -7.54 -16.70 -5.56
C ASP A 203 -8.13 -16.75 -4.14
N ASN A 204 -9.29 -17.42 -3.99
CA ASN A 204 -10.04 -17.56 -2.73
C ASN A 204 -10.57 -16.20 -2.16
N CYS A 205 -10.69 -15.16 -3.00
CA CYS A 205 -11.44 -13.95 -2.67
C CYS A 205 -12.89 -14.09 -3.19
N ASP A 206 -13.65 -15.07 -2.67
CA ASP A 206 -14.92 -15.56 -3.25
C ASP A 206 -16.03 -14.50 -3.38
N ASN A 207 -15.97 -13.44 -2.58
CA ASN A 207 -16.98 -12.36 -2.57
C ASN A 207 -16.47 -11.05 -3.20
N LEU A 208 -15.33 -11.12 -3.89
CA LEU A 208 -14.69 -9.94 -4.45
C LEU A 208 -15.49 -9.39 -5.65
N ILE A 209 -15.66 -8.08 -5.65
CA ILE A 209 -16.07 -7.30 -6.82
C ILE A 209 -14.87 -6.40 -7.21
N ILE A 210 -14.42 -6.55 -8.44
CA ILE A 210 -13.43 -5.66 -9.04
C ILE A 210 -14.18 -4.47 -9.68
N TYR A 211 -13.81 -3.26 -9.29
CA TYR A 211 -14.30 -2.03 -9.88
C TYR A 211 -13.24 -1.43 -10.82
N GLY A 212 -13.65 -0.96 -11.98
CA GLY A 212 -12.78 -0.35 -13.00
C GLY A 212 -13.57 0.26 -14.14
N HIS A 213 -12.89 0.86 -15.10
CA HIS A 213 -13.55 1.35 -16.32
C HIS A 213 -13.92 0.21 -17.27
N THR A 214 -15.01 0.39 -18.02
CA THR A 214 -15.40 -0.50 -19.10
C THR A 214 -14.29 -0.53 -20.17
N GLY A 215 -13.90 -1.72 -20.61
CA GLY A 215 -12.83 -1.92 -21.58
C GLY A 215 -11.41 -1.98 -20.97
N SER A 216 -11.27 -1.78 -19.66
CA SER A 216 -9.99 -1.83 -18.95
C SER A 216 -9.39 -3.25 -18.90
N PHE A 217 -8.11 -3.32 -18.52
CA PHE A 217 -7.45 -4.58 -18.21
C PHE A 217 -8.14 -5.29 -17.03
N ALA A 218 -8.60 -4.51 -16.02
CA ALA A 218 -9.31 -5.03 -14.87
C ALA A 218 -10.61 -5.77 -15.24
N GLU A 219 -11.41 -5.25 -16.21
CA GLU A 219 -12.60 -5.94 -16.71
C GLU A 219 -12.23 -7.26 -17.38
N THR A 220 -11.19 -7.24 -18.24
CA THR A 220 -10.72 -8.44 -18.94
C THR A 220 -10.26 -9.50 -17.96
N TYR A 221 -9.43 -9.12 -17.00
CA TYR A 221 -8.94 -10.02 -15.94
C TYR A 221 -10.07 -10.61 -15.11
N ALA A 222 -11.00 -9.79 -14.64
CA ALA A 222 -12.15 -10.25 -13.86
C ALA A 222 -12.98 -11.31 -14.60
N LYS A 223 -13.24 -11.07 -15.89
CA LYS A 223 -13.97 -11.99 -16.75
C LYS A 223 -13.25 -13.32 -16.97
N GLU A 224 -11.94 -13.28 -17.21
CA GLU A 224 -11.12 -14.46 -17.43
C GLU A 224 -11.02 -15.36 -16.18
N HIS A 225 -11.04 -14.74 -14.98
CA HIS A 225 -10.92 -15.43 -13.70
C HIS A 225 -12.26 -15.67 -12.99
N GLY A 226 -13.39 -15.31 -13.62
CA GLY A 226 -14.73 -15.51 -13.05
C GLY A 226 -15.03 -14.65 -11.83
N ILE A 227 -14.34 -13.51 -11.65
CA ILE A 227 -14.57 -12.54 -10.60
C ILE A 227 -15.64 -11.57 -11.05
N GLN A 228 -16.52 -11.16 -10.14
CA GLN A 228 -17.53 -10.15 -10.46
C GLN A 228 -16.86 -8.80 -10.80
N PHE A 229 -17.26 -8.21 -11.91
CA PHE A 229 -16.82 -6.87 -12.31
C PHE A 229 -17.98 -5.88 -12.23
N ALA A 230 -17.70 -4.68 -11.73
CA ALA A 230 -18.63 -3.55 -11.75
C ALA A 230 -17.91 -2.34 -12.36
N ALA A 231 -18.42 -1.87 -13.48
CA ALA A 231 -17.89 -0.65 -14.08
C ALA A 231 -18.34 0.57 -13.26
N TYR A 232 -17.43 1.51 -13.02
CA TYR A 232 -17.82 2.86 -12.67
C TYR A 232 -17.83 3.74 -13.93
N THR A 233 -18.78 4.66 -13.98
CA THR A 233 -18.87 5.61 -15.09
C THR A 233 -18.14 6.88 -14.67
N CYS A 234 -17.13 7.28 -15.44
CA CYS A 234 -16.38 8.49 -15.18
C CYS A 234 -17.35 9.70 -15.11
N GLY A 235 -17.28 10.43 -14.01
CA GLY A 235 -18.11 11.60 -13.75
C GLY A 235 -19.53 11.34 -13.21
N ASP A 236 -20.02 10.10 -13.18
CA ASP A 236 -21.35 9.74 -12.66
C ASP A 236 -21.24 9.21 -11.22
N LEU A 237 -21.30 10.10 -10.26
CA LEU A 237 -21.07 9.78 -8.85
C LEU A 237 -22.30 9.19 -8.16
N ASP A 238 -23.49 9.48 -8.66
CA ASP A 238 -24.76 9.00 -8.08
C ASP A 238 -25.30 7.74 -8.78
N ASN A 239 -24.56 7.23 -9.80
CA ASN A 239 -24.95 6.09 -10.63
C ASN A 239 -26.31 6.25 -11.31
N SER A 240 -26.67 7.48 -11.68
CA SER A 240 -27.90 7.78 -12.40
C SER A 240 -27.86 7.36 -13.88
N GLY A 241 -26.66 7.03 -14.37
CA GLY A 241 -26.36 6.76 -15.79
C GLY A 241 -26.14 8.02 -16.60
N LYS A 242 -25.94 9.18 -15.94
CA LYS A 242 -25.65 10.46 -16.58
C LYS A 242 -24.71 11.27 -15.73
N VAL A 243 -23.81 11.98 -16.37
CA VAL A 243 -23.01 13.02 -15.73
C VAL A 243 -23.75 14.34 -15.81
N ASP A 244 -24.17 14.88 -14.68
CA ASP A 244 -24.92 16.12 -14.61
C ASP A 244 -24.49 17.07 -13.47
N SER A 245 -25.32 18.05 -13.17
CA SER A 245 -24.99 19.03 -12.12
C SER A 245 -24.96 18.44 -10.71
N THR A 246 -25.58 17.28 -10.48
CA THR A 246 -25.59 16.60 -9.19
C THR A 246 -24.19 16.03 -8.90
N ASP A 247 -23.57 15.41 -9.90
CA ASP A 247 -22.22 14.85 -9.81
C ASP A 247 -21.18 15.93 -9.61
N ILE A 248 -21.30 17.03 -10.34
CA ILE A 248 -20.45 18.21 -10.16
C ILE A 248 -20.56 18.73 -8.72
N PHE A 249 -21.79 18.81 -8.18
CA PHE A 249 -22.00 19.26 -6.80
C PHE A 249 -21.31 18.33 -5.79
N TYR A 250 -21.41 17.01 -5.93
CA TYR A 250 -20.76 16.05 -5.05
C TYR A 250 -19.24 16.16 -5.13
N THR A 251 -18.68 16.30 -6.34
CA THR A 251 -17.24 16.49 -6.54
C THR A 251 -16.76 17.80 -5.91
N MET A 252 -17.46 18.92 -6.14
CA MET A 252 -17.14 20.22 -5.50
C MET A 252 -17.20 20.14 -3.97
N TYR A 253 -18.22 19.48 -3.44
CA TYR A 253 -18.40 19.31 -1.99
C TYR A 253 -17.24 18.49 -1.39
N TYR A 254 -16.83 17.41 -2.06
CA TYR A 254 -15.68 16.60 -1.68
C TYR A 254 -14.39 17.44 -1.65
N VAL A 255 -14.06 18.12 -2.76
CA VAL A 255 -12.87 18.96 -2.90
C VAL A 255 -12.83 20.02 -1.81
N ALA A 256 -13.95 20.68 -1.53
CA ALA A 256 -14.02 21.70 -0.50
C ALA A 256 -13.78 21.14 0.92
N ASN A 257 -14.31 19.96 1.22
CA ASN A 257 -14.11 19.33 2.53
C ASN A 257 -12.66 18.88 2.72
N VAL A 258 -12.05 18.22 1.73
CA VAL A 258 -10.67 17.76 1.78
C VAL A 258 -9.71 18.94 1.94
N ALA A 259 -9.97 20.05 1.26
CA ALA A 259 -9.14 21.27 1.35
C ALA A 259 -9.08 21.85 2.78
N VAL A 260 -10.09 21.60 3.63
CA VAL A 260 -10.12 22.05 5.04
C VAL A 260 -9.80 20.93 6.03
N GLY A 261 -9.33 19.77 5.54
CA GLY A 261 -8.92 18.64 6.36
C GLY A 261 -10.09 17.79 6.90
N ASN A 262 -11.28 17.91 6.33
CA ASN A 262 -12.42 17.07 6.66
C ASN A 262 -12.48 15.84 5.72
N PRO A 263 -13.01 14.68 6.17
CA PRO A 263 -13.30 13.59 5.26
C PRO A 263 -14.31 14.07 4.20
N GLY A 264 -14.02 13.80 2.93
CA GLY A 264 -14.82 14.33 1.81
C GLY A 264 -16.23 13.75 1.68
N GLY A 265 -16.51 12.61 2.33
CA GLY A 265 -17.84 11.99 2.35
C GLY A 265 -18.21 11.18 1.10
N LEU A 266 -17.32 11.03 0.12
CA LEU A 266 -17.50 10.13 -1.01
C LEU A 266 -17.01 8.71 -0.68
N THR A 267 -17.65 7.71 -1.30
CA THR A 267 -17.16 6.33 -1.29
C THR A 267 -15.95 6.20 -2.22
N THR A 268 -15.22 5.09 -2.12
CA THR A 268 -14.08 4.81 -2.98
C THR A 268 -14.42 4.82 -4.47
N GLU A 269 -15.58 4.25 -4.86
CA GLU A 269 -16.04 4.27 -6.25
C GLU A 269 -16.39 5.68 -6.70
N GLN A 270 -17.03 6.45 -5.82
CA GLN A 270 -17.35 7.83 -6.13
C GLN A 270 -16.09 8.69 -6.29
N ILE A 271 -15.04 8.43 -5.51
CA ILE A 271 -13.73 9.08 -5.67
C ILE A 271 -13.13 8.69 -7.02
N ALA A 272 -13.13 7.41 -7.38
CA ALA A 272 -12.63 6.95 -8.67
C ALA A 272 -13.46 7.49 -9.86
N ALA A 273 -14.77 7.62 -9.70
CA ALA A 273 -15.62 8.25 -10.71
C ALA A 273 -15.41 9.77 -10.81
N ALA A 274 -15.06 10.43 -9.71
CA ALA A 274 -14.85 11.87 -9.64
C ALA A 274 -13.48 12.31 -10.18
N ASP A 275 -12.47 11.44 -10.16
CA ASP A 275 -11.17 11.67 -10.76
C ASP A 275 -11.26 11.45 -12.28
N VAL A 276 -11.79 12.44 -12.97
CA VAL A 276 -12.12 12.32 -14.39
C VAL A 276 -10.91 12.48 -15.30
N ASP A 277 -9.82 13.07 -14.80
CA ASP A 277 -8.56 13.22 -15.54
C ASP A 277 -7.53 12.11 -15.26
N GLY A 278 -7.86 11.20 -14.32
CA GLY A 278 -7.01 10.06 -13.98
C GLY A 278 -5.69 10.47 -13.30
N SER A 279 -5.69 11.60 -12.60
CA SER A 279 -4.49 12.11 -11.91
C SER A 279 -4.20 11.41 -10.58
N GLY A 280 -5.13 10.59 -10.10
CA GLY A 280 -5.11 9.96 -8.78
C GLY A 280 -5.59 10.88 -7.66
N LYS A 281 -6.10 12.08 -7.98
CA LYS A 281 -6.58 13.07 -7.01
C LYS A 281 -7.82 13.78 -7.52
N VAL A 282 -8.85 13.79 -6.70
CA VAL A 282 -10.03 14.60 -7.00
C VAL A 282 -9.80 16.02 -6.53
N ASP A 283 -9.68 16.94 -7.49
CA ASP A 283 -9.44 18.37 -7.23
C ASP A 283 -10.28 19.29 -8.11
N SER A 284 -9.91 20.57 -8.18
CA SER A 284 -10.63 21.56 -8.98
C SER A 284 -10.51 21.34 -10.49
N THR A 285 -9.55 20.55 -10.93
CA THR A 285 -9.35 20.20 -12.35
C THR A 285 -10.45 19.26 -12.80
N ASP A 286 -10.79 18.25 -11.99
CA ASP A 286 -11.91 17.33 -12.26
C ASP A 286 -13.24 18.07 -12.32
N VAL A 287 -13.47 18.95 -11.35
CA VAL A 287 -14.67 19.81 -11.37
C VAL A 287 -14.77 20.59 -12.68
N PHE A 288 -13.63 21.17 -13.13
CA PHE A 288 -13.59 21.91 -14.39
C PHE A 288 -13.95 21.02 -15.59
N TYR A 289 -13.34 19.84 -15.70
CA TYR A 289 -13.62 18.91 -16.79
C TYR A 289 -15.06 18.40 -16.77
N MET A 290 -15.61 18.09 -15.60
CA MET A 290 -17.02 17.70 -15.45
C MET A 290 -17.97 18.82 -15.89
N MET A 291 -17.71 20.06 -15.46
CA MET A 291 -18.49 21.22 -15.91
C MET A 291 -18.42 21.40 -17.43
N TYR A 292 -17.24 21.22 -18.01
CA TYR A 292 -17.03 21.35 -19.45
C TYR A 292 -17.73 20.24 -20.21
N TYR A 293 -17.65 18.99 -19.74
CA TYR A 293 -18.40 17.85 -20.29
C TYR A 293 -19.91 18.11 -20.31
N VAL A 294 -20.48 18.46 -19.16
CA VAL A 294 -21.93 18.76 -19.03
C VAL A 294 -22.36 19.94 -19.91
N ALA A 295 -21.55 20.99 -20.00
CA ALA A 295 -21.83 22.15 -20.84
C ALA A 295 -21.86 21.77 -22.33
N LEU A 296 -20.97 20.93 -22.81
CA LEU A 296 -20.94 20.46 -24.19
C LEU A 296 -22.17 19.61 -24.53
N HIS A 297 -22.54 18.69 -23.65
CA HIS A 297 -23.77 17.88 -23.83
C HIS A 297 -25.03 18.71 -23.75
N GLY A 298 -25.04 19.75 -22.88
CA GLY A 298 -26.17 20.70 -22.79
C GLY A 298 -26.45 21.50 -24.05
N VAL A 299 -25.45 21.68 -24.93
CA VAL A 299 -25.62 22.32 -26.25
C VAL A 299 -25.74 21.29 -27.38
N GLY A 300 -25.97 20.02 -27.05
CA GLY A 300 -26.24 18.96 -28.03
C GLY A 300 -24.99 18.40 -28.74
N LYS A 301 -23.80 18.60 -28.17
CA LYS A 301 -22.56 17.92 -28.60
C LYS A 301 -22.44 16.62 -27.87
N ASP A 302 -22.35 15.53 -28.60
CA ASP A 302 -21.99 14.22 -28.06
C ASP A 302 -20.47 14.13 -28.10
N VAL A 303 -19.82 14.24 -26.91
CA VAL A 303 -18.36 14.22 -26.74
C VAL A 303 -17.98 13.15 -25.76
N SER A 304 -16.85 12.48 -26.01
CA SER A 304 -16.25 11.56 -25.07
C SER A 304 -15.37 12.29 -24.02
N TRP A 305 -15.03 11.59 -22.95
CA TRP A 305 -14.07 12.10 -21.96
C TRP A 305 -12.69 12.36 -22.58
N GLU A 306 -12.22 11.50 -23.49
CA GLU A 306 -10.97 11.71 -24.24
C GLU A 306 -10.96 13.03 -25.01
N GLU A 307 -12.08 13.41 -25.63
CA GLU A 307 -12.21 14.68 -26.35
C GLU A 307 -12.26 15.89 -25.42
N VAL A 308 -12.76 15.70 -24.19
CA VAL A 308 -12.82 16.74 -23.15
C VAL A 308 -11.44 16.96 -22.56
N LEU A 309 -10.71 15.89 -22.21
CA LEU A 309 -9.40 15.93 -21.58
C LEU A 309 -8.27 16.34 -22.55
N ALA A 310 -8.44 16.18 -23.86
CA ALA A 310 -7.47 16.59 -24.87
C ALA A 310 -7.33 18.12 -25.05
N LYS A 311 -8.05 18.91 -24.27
CA LYS A 311 -8.07 20.38 -24.36
C LYS A 311 -7.53 21.06 -23.12
#